data_064e4d591e777dd5c3130a938ebd3f9f
#
_entry.id   064e4d591e777dd5c3130a938ebd3f9f
#
_cell.length_a   1.000
_cell.length_b   1.000
_cell.length_c   1.000
_cell.angle_alpha   90.00
_cell.angle_beta   90.00
_cell.angle_gamma   90.00
#
_symmetry.space_group_name_H-M   'P 1'
#
loop_
_entity.id
_entity.type
_entity.pdbx_description
1 polymer ?
#
loop_
_entity_poly.entity_id
_entity_poly.type
_entity_poly.pdbx_seq_one_letter_code
_entity_poly.pdbx_strand_id
1 'polypeptide(L)'
;MESAEVGQRRPMKQEIIPSQKQSALAIMASKFSVEPARLLETLKATLMPKATNEELLSFVVTANQYGLNPFTREIYAFPARNGGIQPVVSVDGWIRMMNNHASFDGIQFTTEDKDGKPFSVTATIHLKDRTHPVEVTEYFSECSRNSEPWKVNPRRMLRHKALIQCARVAFGFSGITDEEEAIPQASVNVTPSRPIFRSKLEPKVEPESEPAPSVVVQPTELTLNEGKSNE
;
A
#
# COMPACT_ATOMS: atom_id res chain seq x y z
N MET A 1 -35.74 58.29 52.04
CA MET A 1 -34.65 57.27 52.08
C MET A 1 -35.09 56.07 51.28
N GLU A 2 -34.69 56.04 50.07
CA GLU A 2 -35.13 55.06 49.07
C GLU A 2 -33.95 54.11 48.84
N SER A 3 -34.18 52.87 49.25
CA SER A 3 -33.12 51.80 49.15
C SER A 3 -33.14 51.16 47.73
N ALA A 4 -32.11 51.40 46.97
CA ALA A 4 -31.92 50.81 45.66
C ALA A 4 -31.60 49.33 45.80
N GLU A 5 -32.46 48.46 45.27
CA GLU A 5 -32.19 47.03 45.07
C GLU A 5 -31.20 46.83 43.92
N VAL A 6 -30.01 46.28 44.27
CA VAL A 6 -28.99 45.82 43.30
C VAL A 6 -29.38 44.45 42.77
N GLY A 7 -29.92 44.45 41.57
CA GLY A 7 -30.23 43.18 40.84
C GLY A 7 -28.98 42.34 40.53
N GLN A 8 -28.85 41.19 41.19
CA GLN A 8 -27.85 40.17 40.91
C GLN A 8 -28.10 39.54 39.53
N ARG A 9 -27.26 39.85 38.53
CA ARG A 9 -27.23 39.16 37.25
C ARG A 9 -26.68 37.76 37.47
N ARG A 10 -27.52 36.74 37.25
CA ARG A 10 -27.12 35.35 37.23
C ARG A 10 -26.12 35.12 36.06
N PRO A 11 -24.99 34.40 36.25
CA PRO A 11 -24.11 34.08 35.15
C PRO A 11 -24.81 33.11 34.19
N MET A 12 -24.87 33.46 32.91
CA MET A 12 -25.32 32.56 31.87
C MET A 12 -24.38 31.34 31.82
N LYS A 13 -24.93 30.14 32.06
CA LYS A 13 -24.24 28.87 31.79
C LYS A 13 -23.94 28.83 30.30
N GLN A 14 -22.67 28.92 29.93
CA GLN A 14 -22.22 28.54 28.60
C GLN A 14 -22.46 27.04 28.44
N GLU A 15 -23.41 26.68 27.61
CA GLU A 15 -23.57 25.30 27.11
C GLU A 15 -22.32 24.96 26.32
N ILE A 16 -21.53 24.07 26.86
CA ILE A 16 -20.42 23.45 26.14
C ILE A 16 -21.06 22.54 25.09
N ILE A 17 -21.22 23.04 23.86
CA ILE A 17 -21.63 22.25 22.72
C ILE A 17 -20.51 21.22 22.51
N PRO A 18 -20.77 19.89 22.60
CA PRO A 18 -19.74 18.91 22.35
C PRO A 18 -19.27 19.08 20.90
N SER A 19 -17.98 19.29 20.72
CA SER A 19 -17.34 19.34 19.40
C SER A 19 -17.72 18.08 18.65
N GLN A 20 -18.62 18.18 17.68
CA GLN A 20 -18.94 17.07 16.80
C GLN A 20 -17.66 16.68 16.06
N LYS A 21 -17.16 15.47 16.31
CA LYS A 21 -16.04 14.90 15.55
C LYS A 21 -16.44 14.88 14.08
N GLN A 22 -15.86 15.77 13.30
CA GLN A 22 -16.12 15.84 11.87
C GLN A 22 -15.68 14.51 11.22
N SER A 23 -16.50 13.98 10.31
CA SER A 23 -16.13 12.79 9.55
C SER A 23 -14.93 13.07 8.63
N ALA A 24 -14.14 12.06 8.30
CA ALA A 24 -13.01 12.22 7.39
C ALA A 24 -13.43 12.82 6.04
N LEU A 25 -14.62 12.46 5.57
CA LEU A 25 -15.18 13.02 4.35
C LEU A 25 -15.52 14.50 4.50
N ALA A 26 -16.07 14.92 5.64
CA ALA A 26 -16.36 16.33 5.92
C ALA A 26 -15.09 17.18 6.03
N ILE A 27 -14.01 16.62 6.62
CA ILE A 27 -12.70 17.28 6.68
C ILE A 27 -12.15 17.51 5.25
N MET A 28 -12.20 16.50 4.39
CA MET A 28 -11.75 16.65 3.00
C MET A 28 -12.66 17.62 2.22
N ALA A 29 -13.96 17.53 2.39
CA ALA A 29 -14.94 18.42 1.73
C ALA A 29 -14.73 19.89 2.08
N SER A 30 -14.41 20.18 3.34
CA SER A 30 -14.11 21.55 3.78
C SER A 30 -12.86 22.13 3.12
N LYS A 31 -11.82 21.29 2.86
CA LYS A 31 -10.60 21.73 2.14
C LYS A 31 -10.88 22.18 0.71
N PHE A 32 -11.90 21.61 0.09
CA PHE A 32 -12.30 21.95 -1.29
C PHE A 32 -13.53 22.85 -1.37
N SER A 33 -14.08 23.28 -0.23
CA SER A 33 -15.28 24.13 -0.15
C SER A 33 -16.49 23.52 -0.89
N VAL A 34 -16.68 22.19 -0.75
CA VAL A 34 -17.78 21.44 -1.36
C VAL A 34 -18.57 20.67 -0.29
N GLU A 35 -19.82 20.34 -0.62
CA GLU A 35 -20.63 19.47 0.22
C GLU A 35 -20.08 18.05 0.28
N PRO A 36 -20.06 17.36 1.46
CA PRO A 36 -19.53 16.01 1.60
C PRO A 36 -20.16 14.98 0.66
N ALA A 37 -21.48 15.05 0.46
CA ALA A 37 -22.19 14.14 -0.44
C ALA A 37 -21.71 14.31 -1.90
N ARG A 38 -21.57 15.56 -2.36
CA ARG A 38 -21.08 15.88 -3.70
C ARG A 38 -19.61 15.46 -3.87
N LEU A 39 -18.78 15.64 -2.85
CA LEU A 39 -17.40 15.15 -2.88
C LEU A 39 -17.35 13.62 -3.07
N LEU A 40 -18.17 12.88 -2.30
CA LEU A 40 -18.27 11.43 -2.39
C LEU A 40 -18.63 10.96 -3.81
N GLU A 41 -19.68 11.55 -4.38
CA GLU A 41 -20.12 11.27 -5.74
C GLU A 41 -19.02 11.58 -6.78
N THR A 42 -18.34 12.73 -6.63
CA THR A 42 -17.27 13.14 -7.54
C THR A 42 -16.09 12.17 -7.48
N LEU A 43 -15.64 11.79 -6.26
CA LEU A 43 -14.55 10.83 -6.09
C LEU A 43 -14.89 9.47 -6.72
N LYS A 44 -16.13 9.00 -6.52
CA LYS A 44 -16.62 7.77 -7.18
C LYS A 44 -16.63 7.91 -8.70
N ALA A 45 -17.24 8.94 -9.22
CA ALA A 45 -17.40 9.10 -10.66
C ALA A 45 -16.07 9.28 -11.40
N THR A 46 -15.08 9.95 -10.78
CA THR A 46 -13.85 10.38 -11.49
C THR A 46 -12.63 9.54 -11.18
N LEU A 47 -12.52 9.02 -9.95
CA LEU A 47 -11.29 8.36 -9.50
C LEU A 47 -11.49 6.87 -9.18
N MET A 48 -12.65 6.50 -8.61
CA MET A 48 -12.84 5.16 -8.06
C MET A 48 -14.25 4.61 -8.35
N PRO A 49 -14.66 4.43 -9.63
CA PRO A 49 -16.03 4.10 -9.99
C PRO A 49 -16.52 2.73 -9.49
N LYS A 50 -15.60 1.83 -9.16
CA LYS A 50 -15.91 0.47 -8.67
C LYS A 50 -15.69 0.30 -7.17
N ALA A 51 -15.25 1.34 -6.45
CA ALA A 51 -14.97 1.24 -5.03
C ALA A 51 -16.26 1.22 -4.19
N THR A 52 -16.24 0.43 -3.12
CA THR A 52 -17.26 0.47 -2.08
C THR A 52 -17.16 1.76 -1.26
N ASN A 53 -18.17 2.03 -0.43
CA ASN A 53 -18.13 3.20 0.45
C ASN A 53 -17.01 3.08 1.50
N GLU A 54 -16.77 1.88 1.99
CA GLU A 54 -15.74 1.56 2.98
C GLU A 54 -14.34 1.77 2.41
N GLU A 55 -14.10 1.29 1.19
CA GLU A 55 -12.85 1.51 0.47
C GLU A 55 -12.59 3.01 0.24
N LEU A 56 -13.61 3.73 -0.20
CA LEU A 56 -13.51 5.16 -0.41
C LEU A 56 -13.27 5.91 0.90
N LEU A 57 -13.90 5.50 2.00
CA LEU A 57 -13.64 6.07 3.32
C LEU A 57 -12.20 5.82 3.76
N SER A 58 -11.69 4.61 3.60
CA SER A 58 -10.29 4.27 3.89
C SER A 58 -9.32 5.13 3.09
N PHE A 59 -9.59 5.31 1.79
CA PHE A 59 -8.81 6.20 0.93
C PHE A 59 -8.82 7.66 1.40
N VAL A 60 -10.01 8.20 1.73
CA VAL A 60 -10.16 9.57 2.22
C VAL A 60 -9.44 9.78 3.56
N VAL A 61 -9.50 8.80 4.46
CA VAL A 61 -8.76 8.83 5.74
C VAL A 61 -7.27 8.92 5.48
N THR A 62 -6.72 8.07 4.61
CA THR A 62 -5.31 8.07 4.25
C THR A 62 -4.88 9.38 3.59
N ALA A 63 -5.67 9.88 2.64
CA ALA A 63 -5.40 11.14 1.97
C ALA A 63 -5.40 12.34 2.95
N ASN A 64 -6.32 12.35 3.91
CA ASN A 64 -6.36 13.37 4.95
C ASN A 64 -5.17 13.29 5.91
N GLN A 65 -4.77 12.08 6.31
CA GLN A 65 -3.63 11.85 7.22
C GLN A 65 -2.36 12.46 6.66
N TYR A 66 -2.12 12.33 5.36
CA TYR A 66 -0.93 12.84 4.70
C TYR A 66 -1.12 14.20 4.01
N GLY A 67 -2.31 14.79 4.10
CA GLY A 67 -2.60 16.08 3.47
C GLY A 67 -2.58 16.07 1.95
N LEU A 68 -2.79 14.89 1.34
CA LEU A 68 -2.69 14.67 -0.10
C LEU A 68 -4.00 15.01 -0.82
N ASN A 69 -3.86 15.51 -2.05
CA ASN A 69 -4.99 15.88 -2.91
C ASN A 69 -5.20 14.80 -3.99
N PRO A 70 -6.33 14.08 -3.98
CA PRO A 70 -6.63 13.07 -4.98
C PRO A 70 -6.90 13.65 -6.38
N PHE A 71 -7.40 14.89 -6.47
CA PHE A 71 -7.72 15.52 -7.76
C PHE A 71 -6.48 15.98 -8.53
N THR A 72 -5.37 16.28 -7.84
CA THR A 72 -4.06 16.55 -8.46
C THR A 72 -3.21 15.29 -8.63
N ARG A 73 -3.79 14.11 -8.38
CA ARG A 73 -3.12 12.81 -8.47
C ARG A 73 -1.91 12.66 -7.54
N GLU A 74 -1.89 13.37 -6.43
CA GLU A 74 -0.88 13.16 -5.39
C GLU A 74 -1.08 11.81 -4.69
N ILE A 75 -2.33 11.36 -4.61
CA ILE A 75 -2.73 10.03 -4.14
C ILE A 75 -3.83 9.47 -5.02
N TYR A 76 -3.78 8.18 -5.30
CA TYR A 76 -4.81 7.40 -5.98
C TYR A 76 -4.84 5.98 -5.42
N ALA A 77 -5.72 5.12 -5.91
CA ALA A 77 -5.86 3.77 -5.42
C ALA A 77 -5.86 2.77 -6.57
N PHE A 78 -5.16 1.66 -6.36
CA PHE A 78 -5.26 0.49 -7.21
C PHE A 78 -6.06 -0.62 -6.51
N PRO A 79 -6.69 -1.53 -7.27
CA PRO A 79 -7.22 -2.77 -6.71
C PRO A 79 -6.10 -3.56 -6.02
N ALA A 80 -6.32 -3.96 -4.76
CA ALA A 80 -5.38 -4.80 -4.04
C ALA A 80 -5.49 -6.26 -4.47
N ARG A 81 -4.39 -7.03 -4.39
CA ARG A 81 -4.37 -8.46 -4.79
C ARG A 81 -5.34 -9.34 -3.99
N ASN A 82 -5.56 -9.01 -2.73
CA ASN A 82 -6.40 -9.78 -1.81
C ASN A 82 -7.82 -9.19 -1.69
N GLY A 83 -8.24 -8.37 -2.64
CA GLY A 83 -9.47 -7.61 -2.58
C GLY A 83 -9.31 -6.27 -1.87
N GLY A 84 -10.25 -5.35 -2.11
CA GLY A 84 -10.17 -3.99 -1.61
C GLY A 84 -9.28 -3.09 -2.46
N ILE A 85 -8.85 -1.98 -1.88
CA ILE A 85 -7.99 -0.99 -2.53
C ILE A 85 -6.68 -0.81 -1.79
N GLN A 86 -5.65 -0.45 -2.55
CA GLN A 86 -4.34 -0.08 -2.02
C GLN A 86 -4.09 1.40 -2.36
N PRO A 87 -3.98 2.28 -1.34
CA PRO A 87 -3.60 3.67 -1.57
C PRO A 87 -2.17 3.77 -2.10
N VAL A 88 -2.02 4.56 -3.15
CA VAL A 88 -0.75 4.75 -3.84
C VAL A 88 -0.45 6.24 -3.91
N VAL A 89 0.75 6.61 -3.53
CA VAL A 89 1.21 7.99 -3.55
C VAL A 89 2.17 8.18 -4.71
N SER A 90 1.88 9.18 -5.57
CA SER A 90 2.78 9.56 -6.65
C SER A 90 4.06 10.21 -6.12
N VAL A 91 5.09 10.29 -6.96
CA VAL A 91 6.32 10.98 -6.58
C VAL A 91 6.06 12.44 -6.15
N ASP A 92 5.11 13.13 -6.79
CA ASP A 92 4.71 14.49 -6.41
C ASP A 92 4.06 14.53 -5.03
N GLY A 93 3.25 13.50 -4.71
CA GLY A 93 2.68 13.33 -3.37
C GLY A 93 3.77 13.12 -2.31
N TRP A 94 4.78 12.30 -2.57
CA TRP A 94 5.92 12.10 -1.68
C TRP A 94 6.70 13.40 -1.46
N ILE A 95 6.99 14.14 -2.53
CA ILE A 95 7.66 15.45 -2.47
C ILE A 95 6.84 16.44 -1.64
N ARG A 96 5.51 16.47 -1.84
CA ARG A 96 4.62 17.32 -1.05
C ARG A 96 4.62 16.98 0.43
N MET A 97 4.53 15.71 0.78
CA MET A 97 4.58 15.27 2.18
C MET A 97 5.88 15.68 2.85
N MET A 98 7.02 15.49 2.18
CA MET A 98 8.32 15.91 2.68
C MET A 98 8.40 17.42 2.89
N ASN A 99 8.05 18.21 1.87
CA ASN A 99 8.12 19.67 1.93
C ASN A 99 7.20 20.29 2.99
N ASN A 100 6.10 19.61 3.32
CA ASN A 100 5.16 20.04 4.35
C ASN A 100 5.57 19.57 5.76
N HIS A 101 6.58 18.72 5.90
CA HIS A 101 7.01 18.22 7.19
C HIS A 101 7.83 19.28 7.92
N ALA A 102 7.48 19.62 9.18
CA ALA A 102 8.09 20.70 9.94
C ALA A 102 9.60 20.57 10.10
N SER A 103 10.09 19.33 10.26
CA SER A 103 11.52 19.03 10.44
C SER A 103 12.29 18.97 9.12
N PHE A 104 11.65 19.03 7.95
CA PHE A 104 12.37 18.94 6.68
C PHE A 104 13.28 20.18 6.49
N ASP A 105 14.55 19.95 6.20
CA ASP A 105 15.54 21.00 5.92
C ASP A 105 16.01 20.98 4.45
N GLY A 106 16.20 19.77 3.90
CA GLY A 106 16.58 19.64 2.50
C GLY A 106 16.87 18.19 2.10
N ILE A 107 17.03 17.98 0.79
CA ILE A 107 17.43 16.70 0.23
C ILE A 107 18.55 16.89 -0.79
N GLN A 108 19.50 15.97 -0.78
CA GLN A 108 20.60 15.88 -1.74
C GLN A 108 20.58 14.49 -2.39
N PHE A 109 21.15 14.41 -3.60
CA PHE A 109 21.32 13.15 -4.31
C PHE A 109 22.75 13.01 -4.79
N THR A 110 23.35 11.87 -4.48
CA THR A 110 24.63 11.43 -5.05
C THR A 110 24.36 10.27 -6.00
N THR A 111 24.85 10.37 -7.23
CA THR A 111 24.65 9.36 -8.28
C THR A 111 25.97 8.70 -8.65
N GLU A 112 25.96 7.39 -8.78
CA GLU A 112 27.09 6.62 -9.29
C GLU A 112 26.72 5.95 -10.59
N ASP A 113 27.58 6.07 -11.58
CA ASP A 113 27.47 5.37 -12.85
C ASP A 113 28.60 4.33 -12.98
N LYS A 114 28.28 3.18 -13.56
CA LYS A 114 29.27 2.16 -13.90
C LYS A 114 29.09 1.78 -15.38
N ASP A 115 30.20 1.83 -16.15
CA ASP A 115 30.20 1.55 -17.59
C ASP A 115 29.16 2.40 -18.37
N GLY A 116 29.01 3.69 -17.98
CA GLY A 116 28.07 4.62 -18.61
C GLY A 116 26.59 4.38 -18.30
N LYS A 117 26.27 3.43 -17.41
CA LYS A 117 24.92 3.11 -16.94
C LYS A 117 24.73 3.50 -15.49
N PRO A 118 23.50 3.83 -15.06
CA PRO A 118 23.22 4.11 -13.66
C PRO A 118 23.55 2.86 -12.82
N PHE A 119 24.30 3.06 -11.74
CA PHE A 119 24.64 1.99 -10.80
C PHE A 119 23.86 2.16 -9.48
N SER A 120 24.00 3.32 -8.84
CA SER A 120 23.29 3.62 -7.60
C SER A 120 22.91 5.09 -7.50
N VAL A 121 21.93 5.38 -6.64
CA VAL A 121 21.57 6.72 -6.20
C VAL A 121 21.43 6.71 -4.69
N THR A 122 22.15 7.58 -4.02
CA THR A 122 22.01 7.87 -2.59
C THR A 122 21.19 9.14 -2.42
N ALA A 123 20.09 9.05 -1.70
CA ALA A 123 19.33 10.20 -1.21
C ALA A 123 19.73 10.51 0.22
N THR A 124 20.05 11.78 0.51
CA THR A 124 20.42 12.28 1.83
C THR A 124 19.42 13.34 2.24
N ILE A 125 18.60 13.07 3.27
CA ILE A 125 17.61 14.00 3.82
C ILE A 125 18.15 14.62 5.10
N HIS A 126 18.22 15.95 5.12
CA HIS A 126 18.57 16.75 6.28
C HIS A 126 17.30 17.14 7.05
N LEU A 127 17.37 17.06 8.37
CA LEU A 127 16.29 17.37 9.28
C LEU A 127 16.74 18.42 10.28
N LYS A 128 15.91 19.45 10.53
CA LYS A 128 16.21 20.59 11.42
C LYS A 128 16.43 20.19 12.87
N ASP A 129 15.83 19.07 13.29
CA ASP A 129 15.84 18.55 14.66
C ASP A 129 16.88 17.43 14.87
N ARG A 130 17.73 17.14 13.87
CA ARG A 130 18.75 16.08 13.95
C ARG A 130 20.11 16.58 13.44
N THR A 131 21.16 16.14 14.10
CA THR A 131 22.52 16.46 13.69
C THR A 131 22.98 15.63 12.49
N HIS A 132 22.53 14.38 12.42
CA HIS A 132 22.91 13.46 11.35
C HIS A 132 21.79 13.35 10.31
N PRO A 133 22.12 13.45 9.03
CA PRO A 133 21.14 13.22 7.97
C PRO A 133 20.72 11.75 7.91
N VAL A 134 19.59 11.51 7.28
CA VAL A 134 19.14 10.14 6.91
C VAL A 134 19.59 9.89 5.48
N GLU A 135 20.27 8.77 5.27
CA GLU A 135 20.78 8.38 3.96
C GLU A 135 20.24 7.02 3.54
N VAL A 136 19.82 6.90 2.31
CA VAL A 136 19.38 5.65 1.70
C VAL A 136 19.94 5.56 0.29
N THR A 137 20.59 4.44 0.01
CA THR A 137 21.13 4.11 -1.31
C THR A 137 20.27 3.05 -1.97
N GLU A 138 19.85 3.32 -3.19
CA GLU A 138 19.12 2.39 -4.04
C GLU A 138 19.98 1.99 -5.23
N TYR A 139 19.96 0.69 -5.55
CA TYR A 139 20.76 0.11 -6.64
C TYR A 139 19.90 -0.17 -7.86
N PHE A 140 20.41 0.17 -9.03
CA PHE A 140 19.68 -0.02 -10.29
C PHE A 140 19.31 -1.49 -10.53
N SER A 141 20.20 -2.42 -10.18
CA SER A 141 19.98 -3.85 -10.32
C SER A 141 18.79 -4.40 -9.52
N GLU A 142 18.46 -3.75 -8.39
CA GLU A 142 17.37 -4.15 -7.50
C GLU A 142 16.06 -3.45 -7.84
N CYS A 143 16.15 -2.19 -8.27
CA CYS A 143 14.99 -1.34 -8.50
C CYS A 143 14.43 -1.43 -9.91
N SER A 144 15.28 -1.69 -10.92
CA SER A 144 14.90 -1.57 -12.32
C SER A 144 13.79 -2.54 -12.73
N ARG A 145 12.89 -2.06 -13.57
CA ARG A 145 11.74 -2.83 -14.08
C ARG A 145 11.67 -2.77 -15.60
N ASN A 146 11.05 -3.79 -16.20
CA ASN A 146 10.82 -3.80 -17.64
C ASN A 146 9.59 -2.95 -17.99
N SER A 147 9.65 -1.66 -17.71
CA SER A 147 8.61 -0.69 -18.05
C SER A 147 9.20 0.48 -18.85
N GLU A 148 8.35 1.18 -19.60
CA GLU A 148 8.79 2.29 -20.45
C GLU A 148 9.52 3.41 -19.69
N PRO A 149 9.06 3.86 -18.52
CA PRO A 149 9.78 4.88 -17.74
C PRO A 149 11.21 4.47 -17.39
N TRP A 150 11.43 3.20 -17.01
CA TRP A 150 12.76 2.68 -16.68
C TRP A 150 13.68 2.54 -17.89
N LYS A 151 13.11 2.27 -19.08
CA LYS A 151 13.90 2.20 -20.33
C LYS A 151 14.34 3.59 -20.80
N VAL A 152 13.42 4.55 -20.73
CA VAL A 152 13.65 5.90 -21.26
C VAL A 152 14.41 6.79 -20.28
N ASN A 153 14.09 6.71 -18.99
CA ASN A 153 14.64 7.59 -17.95
C ASN A 153 15.14 6.84 -16.72
N PRO A 154 16.09 5.89 -16.85
CA PRO A 154 16.51 5.02 -15.75
C PRO A 154 17.08 5.79 -14.55
N ARG A 155 17.87 6.84 -14.78
CA ARG A 155 18.45 7.66 -13.70
C ARG A 155 17.38 8.43 -12.91
N ARG A 156 16.33 8.90 -13.61
CA ARG A 156 15.21 9.58 -12.95
C ARG A 156 14.44 8.59 -12.07
N MET A 157 14.14 7.41 -12.60
CA MET A 157 13.38 6.39 -11.87
C MET A 157 14.14 5.91 -10.64
N LEU A 158 15.44 5.68 -10.74
CA LEU A 158 16.27 5.29 -9.60
C LEU A 158 16.30 6.39 -8.52
N ARG A 159 16.40 7.67 -8.93
CA ARG A 159 16.32 8.80 -8.00
C ARG A 159 14.97 8.89 -7.30
N HIS A 160 13.85 8.62 -7.99
CA HIS A 160 12.53 8.57 -7.36
C HIS A 160 12.47 7.48 -6.30
N LYS A 161 13.05 6.30 -6.56
CA LYS A 161 13.14 5.22 -5.56
C LYS A 161 13.93 5.64 -4.33
N ALA A 162 15.13 6.18 -4.52
CA ALA A 162 15.96 6.64 -3.41
C ALA A 162 15.27 7.74 -2.58
N LEU A 163 14.58 8.69 -3.23
CA LEU A 163 13.78 9.72 -2.56
C LEU A 163 12.70 9.11 -1.67
N ILE A 164 11.89 8.20 -2.22
CA ILE A 164 10.75 7.60 -1.53
C ILE A 164 11.21 6.78 -0.33
N GLN A 165 12.21 5.93 -0.49
CA GLN A 165 12.73 5.10 0.59
C GLN A 165 13.41 5.94 1.68
N CYS A 166 14.18 6.97 1.30
CA CYS A 166 14.77 7.88 2.25
C CYS A 166 13.70 8.66 3.04
N ALA A 167 12.64 9.13 2.37
CA ALA A 167 11.52 9.82 3.03
C ALA A 167 10.78 8.92 4.04
N ARG A 168 10.60 7.63 3.73
CA ARG A 168 10.00 6.66 4.66
C ARG A 168 10.82 6.53 5.93
N VAL A 169 12.14 6.44 5.81
CA VAL A 169 13.05 6.31 6.96
C VAL A 169 13.12 7.63 7.75
N ALA A 170 13.21 8.77 7.05
CA ALA A 170 13.37 10.06 7.67
C ALA A 170 12.13 10.51 8.47
N PHE A 171 10.93 10.27 7.94
CA PHE A 171 9.68 10.79 8.50
C PHE A 171 8.74 9.72 9.06
N GLY A 172 9.07 8.43 8.92
CA GLY A 172 8.23 7.34 9.40
C GLY A 172 6.93 7.16 8.61
N PHE A 173 6.88 7.56 7.34
CA PHE A 173 5.70 7.37 6.50
C PHE A 173 5.39 5.89 6.31
N SER A 174 4.15 5.50 6.60
CA SER A 174 3.71 4.10 6.58
C SER A 174 2.28 3.95 6.05
N GLY A 175 1.88 2.73 5.68
CA GLY A 175 0.52 2.44 5.19
C GLY A 175 0.21 2.99 3.79
N ILE A 176 1.22 3.50 3.08
CA ILE A 176 1.15 3.99 1.70
C ILE A 176 2.25 3.34 0.87
N THR A 177 1.99 3.16 -0.41
CA THR A 177 2.92 2.56 -1.37
C THR A 177 3.24 3.53 -2.49
N ASP A 178 4.35 3.31 -3.18
CA ASP A 178 4.64 4.00 -4.43
C ASP A 178 3.97 3.29 -5.63
N GLU A 179 3.94 3.96 -6.77
CA GLU A 179 3.31 3.44 -8.00
C GLU A 179 3.87 2.10 -8.44
N GLU A 180 5.16 1.88 -8.28
CA GLU A 180 5.82 0.68 -8.76
C GLU A 180 5.69 -0.50 -7.79
N GLU A 181 5.54 -0.24 -6.50
CA GLU A 181 5.22 -1.27 -5.50
C GLU A 181 3.79 -1.77 -5.68
N ALA A 182 2.87 -0.89 -6.09
CA ALA A 182 1.46 -1.22 -6.29
C ALA A 182 1.21 -2.03 -7.57
N ILE A 183 1.97 -1.78 -8.65
CA ILE A 183 1.85 -2.53 -9.91
C ILE A 183 2.49 -3.90 -9.72
N PRO A 184 1.72 -5.02 -9.86
CA PRO A 184 2.27 -6.35 -9.77
C PRO A 184 3.36 -6.55 -10.83
N GLN A 185 4.55 -6.95 -10.43
CA GLN A 185 5.48 -7.54 -11.39
C GLN A 185 4.78 -8.78 -11.95
N ALA A 186 4.72 -8.90 -13.28
CA ALA A 186 4.35 -10.15 -13.94
C ALA A 186 5.21 -11.25 -13.29
N SER A 187 4.56 -12.15 -12.59
CA SER A 187 5.17 -13.14 -11.71
C SER A 187 6.28 -13.90 -12.42
N VAL A 188 7.52 -13.62 -12.05
CA VAL A 188 8.50 -14.70 -12.04
C VAL A 188 7.97 -15.68 -11.01
N ASN A 189 7.56 -16.87 -11.45
CA ASN A 189 7.13 -17.97 -10.58
C ASN A 189 8.30 -18.40 -9.70
N VAL A 190 8.54 -17.65 -8.63
CA VAL A 190 9.32 -18.15 -7.50
C VAL A 190 8.28 -18.82 -6.61
N THR A 191 8.07 -20.11 -6.86
CA THR A 191 7.40 -20.96 -5.88
C THR A 191 8.21 -20.82 -4.58
N PRO A 192 7.67 -20.23 -3.52
CA PRO A 192 8.37 -20.23 -2.26
C PRO A 192 8.42 -21.67 -1.81
N SER A 193 9.62 -22.26 -1.79
CA SER A 193 9.87 -23.52 -1.11
C SER A 193 9.55 -23.29 0.35
N ARG A 194 8.36 -23.67 0.73
CA ARG A 194 7.92 -23.66 2.13
C ARG A 194 8.90 -24.56 2.90
N PRO A 195 9.63 -24.07 3.89
CA PRO A 195 10.38 -24.95 4.76
C PRO A 195 9.34 -25.82 5.48
N ILE A 196 9.36 -27.12 5.18
CA ILE A 196 8.55 -28.11 5.89
C ILE A 196 9.20 -28.25 7.26
N PHE A 197 8.70 -27.53 8.24
CA PHE A 197 8.90 -27.86 9.63
C PHE A 197 8.16 -29.17 9.89
N ARG A 198 8.86 -30.29 9.74
CA ARG A 198 8.41 -31.61 10.14
C ARG A 198 8.49 -31.64 11.67
N SER A 199 7.40 -31.26 12.34
CA SER A 199 7.23 -31.59 13.75
C SER A 199 7.05 -33.09 13.87
N LYS A 200 8.07 -33.71 14.41
CA LYS A 200 8.09 -35.12 14.80
C LYS A 200 7.23 -35.27 16.04
N LEU A 201 5.97 -35.60 15.85
CA LEU A 201 5.09 -36.16 16.89
C LEU A 201 4.49 -37.43 16.28
N GLU A 202 5.13 -38.57 16.58
CA GLU A 202 4.58 -39.88 16.37
C GLU A 202 3.55 -40.18 17.50
N PRO A 203 2.34 -40.58 17.19
CA PRO A 203 1.56 -41.36 18.14
C PRO A 203 1.84 -42.86 17.93
N LYS A 204 2.35 -43.45 18.99
CA LYS A 204 2.50 -44.88 19.20
C LYS A 204 1.11 -45.54 19.18
N VAL A 205 0.86 -46.41 18.23
CA VAL A 205 -0.25 -47.36 18.27
C VAL A 205 0.33 -48.75 18.15
N GLU A 206 0.06 -49.56 19.18
CA GLU A 206 0.37 -50.99 19.29
C GLU A 206 -0.52 -51.83 18.38
N PRO A 207 -0.10 -53.07 18.03
CA PRO A 207 -0.71 -53.86 16.97
C PRO A 207 -1.76 -54.84 17.56
N GLU A 208 -2.87 -55.06 16.84
CA GLU A 208 -3.73 -56.21 17.11
C GLU A 208 -4.19 -56.86 15.80
N SER A 209 -3.73 -58.12 15.71
CA SER A 209 -4.29 -59.37 15.14
C SER A 209 -4.81 -59.45 13.69
N GLU A 210 -4.12 -60.35 12.97
CA GLU A 210 -4.57 -61.21 11.86
C GLU A 210 -5.80 -62.11 12.21
N PRO A 211 -6.39 -62.96 11.32
CA PRO A 211 -6.07 -63.31 9.93
C PRO A 211 -7.27 -63.58 8.96
N ALA A 212 -6.92 -63.62 7.67
CA ALA A 212 -7.31 -64.54 6.55
C ALA A 212 -8.79 -64.85 6.19
N PRO A 213 -9.13 -65.50 5.05
CA PRO A 213 -8.32 -65.86 3.89
C PRO A 213 -8.91 -65.56 2.48
N SER A 214 -8.06 -65.65 1.53
CA SER A 214 -8.14 -66.01 0.11
C SER A 214 -9.48 -66.34 -0.57
N VAL A 215 -9.71 -65.70 -1.73
CA VAL A 215 -10.28 -66.37 -2.92
C VAL A 215 -9.55 -65.92 -4.16
N VAL A 216 -8.94 -66.93 -4.76
CA VAL A 216 -8.31 -66.93 -6.08
C VAL A 216 -9.41 -67.10 -7.13
N VAL A 217 -9.44 -66.25 -8.17
CA VAL A 217 -10.03 -66.61 -9.45
C VAL A 217 -9.15 -66.09 -10.56
N GLN A 218 -8.64 -67.02 -11.37
CA GLN A 218 -7.79 -66.85 -12.50
C GLN A 218 -8.55 -66.43 -13.77
N PRO A 219 -7.83 -66.18 -14.88
CA PRO A 219 -8.20 -65.27 -15.95
C PRO A 219 -8.94 -65.97 -17.09
N THR A 220 -9.65 -65.22 -17.91
CA THR A 220 -10.15 -65.68 -19.18
C THR A 220 -9.63 -64.76 -20.28
N GLU A 221 -8.74 -65.33 -21.10
CA GLU A 221 -8.40 -64.87 -22.43
C GLU A 221 -9.60 -64.98 -23.37
N LEU A 222 -9.74 -64.03 -24.28
CA LEU A 222 -10.29 -64.26 -25.62
C LEU A 222 -9.89 -63.09 -26.55
N THR A 223 -8.85 -63.30 -27.32
CA THR A 223 -8.67 -63.33 -28.77
C THR A 223 -9.38 -62.32 -29.65
N LEU A 224 -8.49 -61.60 -30.36
CA LEU A 224 -8.46 -61.26 -31.79
C LEU A 224 -9.77 -60.98 -32.54
N ASN A 225 -9.85 -59.82 -33.18
CA ASN A 225 -10.04 -59.87 -34.63
C ASN A 225 -9.55 -58.62 -35.34
N GLU A 226 -8.79 -58.87 -36.40
CA GLU A 226 -8.28 -57.98 -37.45
C GLU A 226 -9.44 -57.52 -38.35
N GLY A 227 -9.23 -56.42 -39.02
CA GLY A 227 -10.00 -56.01 -40.18
C GLY A 227 -9.68 -54.57 -40.58
N LYS A 228 -8.61 -54.32 -41.32
CA LYS A 228 -8.49 -53.96 -42.75
C LYS A 228 -9.40 -52.80 -43.22
N SER A 229 -8.75 -51.75 -43.56
CA SER A 229 -8.49 -51.10 -44.87
C SER A 229 -9.56 -50.21 -45.51
N ASN A 230 -9.04 -49.14 -46.09
CA ASN A 230 -9.43 -48.35 -47.30
C ASN A 230 -10.51 -47.28 -47.02
N GLU A 231 -10.28 -46.07 -47.32
CA GLU A 231 -9.83 -45.26 -48.45
C GLU A 231 -9.33 -43.90 -48.00
#